data_45eab8656cfeb31b20c382730614299f
#
_entry.id   45eab8656cfeb31b20c382730614299f
#
_cell.length_a   1.000
_cell.length_b   1.000
_cell.length_c   1.000
_cell.angle_alpha   90.00
_cell.angle_beta   90.00
_cell.angle_gamma   90.00
#
_symmetry.space_group_name_H-M   'P 1'
#
loop_
_entity.id
_entity.type
_entity.pdbx_description
1 polymer ?
#
loop_
_entity_poly.entity_id
_entity_poly.type
_entity_poly.pdbx_seq_one_letter_code
_entity_poly.pdbx_strand_id
1 'polypeptide(L)'
;ILDMRLRRLTGLERDKIQSEYDDLVALIADLADILAKPERVATIIKEELEEVKRKFGDARRTELMVGEVLSLEDEDLIEETDVLITLSNKGYIKRLDQAEFTAQKRGGRGVQGTGVKDDDFVRELVSTSTHDHLLFFTNKGRVYRLKGYEIPEYGRTAKGLPIVNLLKLDEGESIQTIINVEQDRS
;
A
#
# COMPACT_ATOMS: atom_id res chain seq x y z
N ILE A 1 -46.35 -29.18 28.30
CA ILE A 1 -47.19 -30.36 28.61
C ILE A 1 -48.62 -29.89 28.98
N LEU A 2 -48.84 -28.80 29.76
CA LEU A 2 -50.16 -28.34 30.21
C LEU A 2 -51.04 -27.76 29.10
N ASP A 3 -50.47 -27.32 27.99
CA ASP A 3 -51.21 -26.78 26.84
C ASP A 3 -51.44 -27.80 25.70
N MET A 4 -51.06 -29.05 25.89
CA MET A 4 -51.25 -30.12 24.87
C MET A 4 -52.67 -30.62 24.92
N ARG A 5 -53.41 -30.62 23.78
CA ARG A 5 -54.74 -31.19 23.66
C ARG A 5 -54.71 -32.69 23.96
N LEU A 6 -55.71 -33.19 24.71
CA LEU A 6 -55.84 -34.60 25.11
C LEU A 6 -55.72 -35.61 23.92
N ARG A 7 -56.00 -35.16 22.69
CA ARG A 7 -55.88 -35.95 21.45
C ARG A 7 -54.41 -36.31 21.09
N ARG A 8 -53.42 -35.63 21.67
CA ARG A 8 -51.99 -35.90 21.46
C ARG A 8 -51.39 -36.93 22.43
N LEU A 9 -52.20 -37.51 23.27
CA LEU A 9 -51.82 -38.57 24.23
C LEU A 9 -52.09 -40.00 23.73
N THR A 10 -52.36 -40.18 22.42
CA THR A 10 -52.45 -41.50 21.82
C THR A 10 -51.06 -42.16 21.75
N GLY A 11 -51.00 -43.53 21.80
CA GLY A 11 -49.74 -44.26 21.84
C GLY A 11 -48.75 -43.84 20.73
N LEU A 12 -49.26 -43.65 19.52
CA LEU A 12 -48.46 -43.18 18.34
C LEU A 12 -47.85 -41.79 18.52
N GLU A 13 -48.53 -40.87 19.21
CA GLU A 13 -48.00 -39.52 19.46
C GLU A 13 -46.99 -39.54 20.66
N ARG A 14 -47.16 -40.41 21.61
CA ARG A 14 -46.16 -40.65 22.66
C ARG A 14 -44.84 -41.17 22.09
N ASP A 15 -44.91 -42.15 21.20
CA ASP A 15 -43.72 -42.69 20.55
C ASP A 15 -43.00 -41.64 19.69
N LYS A 16 -43.77 -40.76 19.03
CA LYS A 16 -43.21 -39.65 18.28
C LYS A 16 -42.52 -38.62 19.17
N ILE A 17 -43.15 -38.25 20.30
CA ILE A 17 -42.53 -37.33 21.26
C ILE A 17 -41.29 -37.92 21.90
N GLN A 18 -41.33 -39.24 22.18
CA GLN A 18 -40.17 -39.95 22.73
C GLN A 18 -39.02 -39.93 21.70
N SER A 19 -39.30 -40.20 20.42
CA SER A 19 -38.30 -40.16 19.36
C SER A 19 -37.70 -38.74 19.24
N GLU A 20 -38.56 -37.69 19.20
CA GLU A 20 -38.09 -36.29 19.17
C GLU A 20 -37.24 -35.91 20.38
N TYR A 21 -37.56 -36.44 21.57
CA TYR A 21 -36.77 -36.26 22.78
C TYR A 21 -35.40 -36.92 22.69
N ASP A 22 -35.38 -38.19 22.24
CA ASP A 22 -34.14 -38.95 22.10
C ASP A 22 -33.21 -38.34 21.04
N ASP A 23 -33.77 -37.82 19.93
CA ASP A 23 -33.06 -37.10 18.88
C ASP A 23 -32.45 -35.80 19.42
N LEU A 24 -33.19 -35.07 20.22
CA LEU A 24 -32.70 -33.83 20.85
C LEU A 24 -31.60 -34.11 21.86
N VAL A 25 -31.72 -35.14 22.68
CA VAL A 25 -30.68 -35.53 23.63
C VAL A 25 -29.40 -35.93 22.92
N ALA A 26 -29.52 -36.69 21.82
CA ALA A 26 -28.38 -37.05 21.00
C ALA A 26 -27.69 -35.82 20.36
N LEU A 27 -28.49 -34.87 19.84
CA LEU A 27 -27.99 -33.63 19.29
C LEU A 27 -27.26 -32.78 20.33
N ILE A 28 -27.84 -32.66 21.54
CA ILE A 28 -27.20 -31.93 22.65
C ILE A 28 -25.86 -32.58 23.03
N ALA A 29 -25.80 -33.91 23.11
CA ALA A 29 -24.57 -34.61 23.42
C ALA A 29 -23.49 -34.39 22.33
N ASP A 30 -23.86 -34.42 21.07
CA ASP A 30 -22.97 -34.17 19.95
C ASP A 30 -22.44 -32.70 19.94
N LEU A 31 -23.32 -31.71 20.13
CA LEU A 31 -22.93 -30.32 20.21
C LEU A 31 -22.02 -30.04 21.42
N ALA A 32 -22.29 -30.67 22.57
CA ALA A 32 -21.44 -30.57 23.75
C ALA A 32 -20.04 -31.17 23.50
N ASP A 33 -19.96 -32.30 22.80
CA ASP A 33 -18.69 -32.91 22.41
C ASP A 33 -17.89 -32.05 21.42
N ILE A 34 -18.58 -31.39 20.47
CA ILE A 34 -17.95 -30.43 19.55
C ILE A 34 -17.32 -29.26 20.32
N LEU A 35 -18.07 -28.68 21.28
CA LEU A 35 -17.57 -27.60 22.09
C LEU A 35 -16.40 -27.96 23.01
N ALA A 36 -16.39 -29.21 23.49
CA ALA A 36 -15.33 -29.71 24.36
C ALA A 36 -14.03 -30.04 23.64
N LYS A 37 -14.08 -30.31 22.32
CA LYS A 37 -12.95 -30.79 21.52
C LYS A 37 -12.61 -29.83 20.38
N PRO A 38 -11.56 -28.98 20.51
CA PRO A 38 -11.13 -28.06 19.45
C PRO A 38 -10.79 -28.76 18.12
N GLU A 39 -10.30 -30.00 18.19
CA GLU A 39 -9.98 -30.82 17.01
C GLU A 39 -11.23 -31.16 16.18
N ARG A 40 -12.38 -31.36 16.83
CA ARG A 40 -13.64 -31.61 16.14
C ARG A 40 -14.14 -30.37 15.41
N VAL A 41 -13.99 -29.20 16.04
CA VAL A 41 -14.32 -27.92 15.42
C VAL A 41 -13.47 -27.71 14.15
N ALA A 42 -12.17 -27.97 14.23
CA ALA A 42 -11.26 -27.87 13.08
C ALA A 42 -11.65 -28.84 11.95
N THR A 43 -12.09 -30.04 12.28
CA THR A 43 -12.55 -31.04 11.30
C THR A 43 -13.81 -30.55 10.58
N ILE A 44 -14.80 -30.04 11.30
CA ILE A 44 -16.04 -29.49 10.72
C ILE A 44 -15.72 -28.33 9.79
N ILE A 45 -14.88 -27.38 10.23
CA ILE A 45 -14.45 -26.26 9.40
C ILE A 45 -13.79 -26.76 8.10
N LYS A 46 -12.94 -27.76 8.19
CA LYS A 46 -12.28 -28.34 7.01
C LYS A 46 -13.28 -28.96 6.05
N GLU A 47 -14.23 -29.72 6.54
CA GLU A 47 -15.28 -30.36 5.73
C GLU A 47 -16.16 -29.32 5.01
N GLU A 48 -16.58 -28.28 5.73
CA GLU A 48 -17.36 -27.18 5.16
C GLU A 48 -16.57 -26.42 4.08
N LEU A 49 -15.29 -26.14 4.32
CA LEU A 49 -14.41 -25.47 3.34
C LEU A 49 -14.16 -26.35 2.11
N GLU A 50 -14.03 -27.66 2.28
CA GLU A 50 -13.92 -28.60 1.15
C GLU A 50 -15.20 -28.64 0.32
N GLU A 51 -16.36 -28.54 0.95
CA GLU A 51 -17.64 -28.44 0.25
C GLU A 51 -17.77 -27.13 -0.55
N VAL A 52 -17.40 -26.02 0.06
CA VAL A 52 -17.34 -24.69 -0.62
C VAL A 52 -16.39 -24.74 -1.80
N LYS A 53 -15.19 -25.33 -1.61
CA LYS A 53 -14.21 -25.51 -2.70
C LYS A 53 -14.78 -26.35 -3.84
N ARG A 54 -15.50 -27.42 -3.54
CA ARG A 54 -16.12 -28.28 -4.56
C ARG A 54 -17.22 -27.55 -5.35
N LYS A 55 -18.02 -26.70 -4.67
CA LYS A 55 -19.13 -25.99 -5.30
C LYS A 55 -18.70 -24.74 -6.09
N PHE A 56 -17.68 -24.04 -5.61
CA PHE A 56 -17.30 -22.70 -6.09
C PHE A 56 -15.84 -22.61 -6.53
N GLY A 57 -15.05 -23.68 -6.39
CA GLY A 57 -13.65 -23.68 -6.79
C GLY A 57 -13.52 -23.58 -8.31
N ASP A 58 -12.80 -22.59 -8.77
CA ASP A 58 -12.38 -22.41 -10.15
C ASP A 58 -10.88 -22.70 -10.33
N ALA A 59 -10.45 -22.80 -11.57
CA ALA A 59 -9.04 -22.99 -11.88
C ALA A 59 -8.25 -21.73 -11.52
N ARG A 60 -7.00 -21.92 -11.06
CA ARG A 60 -6.10 -20.82 -10.75
C ARG A 60 -5.88 -20.00 -12.02
N ARG A 61 -6.11 -18.67 -11.94
CA ARG A 61 -5.95 -17.74 -13.06
C ARG A 61 -4.52 -17.22 -13.19
N THR A 62 -3.76 -17.24 -12.08
CA THR A 62 -2.36 -16.80 -12.06
C THR A 62 -1.44 -17.97 -12.36
N GLU A 63 -0.48 -17.77 -13.25
CA GLU A 63 0.56 -18.73 -13.58
C GLU A 63 1.57 -18.86 -12.41
N LEU A 64 1.99 -20.07 -12.10
CA LEU A 64 3.10 -20.32 -11.18
C LEU A 64 4.38 -20.42 -12.00
N MET A 65 5.17 -19.37 -11.97
CA MET A 65 6.51 -19.41 -12.52
C MET A 65 7.44 -20.07 -11.51
N VAL A 66 7.99 -21.25 -11.88
CA VAL A 66 9.04 -21.93 -11.11
C VAL A 66 10.37 -21.38 -11.61
N GLY A 67 10.92 -20.41 -10.90
CA GLY A 67 12.18 -19.76 -11.19
C GLY A 67 12.60 -18.91 -9.99
N GLU A 68 13.84 -18.45 -9.98
CA GLU A 68 14.25 -17.42 -9.05
C GLU A 68 13.27 -16.24 -9.15
N VAL A 69 12.66 -15.89 -8.06
CA VAL A 69 11.99 -14.59 -7.94
C VAL A 69 13.12 -13.58 -8.11
N LEU A 70 13.26 -13.05 -9.32
CA LEU A 70 13.95 -11.78 -9.50
C LEU A 70 13.29 -10.87 -8.48
N SER A 71 14.01 -10.46 -7.45
CA SER A 71 13.53 -9.47 -6.51
C SER A 71 13.23 -8.24 -7.36
N LEU A 72 11.95 -8.04 -7.68
CA LEU A 72 11.50 -6.77 -8.23
C LEU A 72 11.87 -5.75 -7.15
N GLU A 73 12.91 -4.99 -7.39
CA GLU A 73 13.18 -3.82 -6.57
C GLU A 73 12.03 -2.84 -6.80
N ASP A 74 11.65 -2.09 -5.80
CA ASP A 74 10.58 -1.09 -5.93
C ASP A 74 10.85 -0.13 -7.10
N GLU A 75 12.11 0.02 -7.46
CA GLU A 75 12.61 0.81 -8.58
C GLU A 75 12.14 0.27 -9.96
N ASP A 76 12.03 -1.04 -10.14
CA ASP A 76 11.57 -1.67 -11.39
C ASP A 76 10.10 -1.37 -11.72
N LEU A 77 9.33 -0.94 -10.70
CA LEU A 77 7.92 -0.58 -10.83
C LEU A 77 7.71 0.91 -11.10
N ILE A 78 8.76 1.71 -11.03
CA ILE A 78 8.72 3.16 -11.21
C ILE A 78 9.13 3.49 -12.64
N GLU A 79 8.28 4.25 -13.33
CA GLU A 79 8.58 4.70 -14.69
C GLU A 79 9.79 5.66 -14.70
N GLU A 80 10.77 5.37 -15.57
CA GLU A 80 11.92 6.25 -15.77
C GLU A 80 11.49 7.48 -16.59
N THR A 81 11.46 8.64 -15.97
CA THR A 81 11.08 9.91 -16.59
C THR A 81 12.06 11.02 -16.24
N ASP A 82 12.22 11.97 -17.16
CA ASP A 82 13.01 13.17 -16.91
C ASP A 82 12.23 14.14 -16.02
N VAL A 83 12.85 14.58 -14.94
CA VAL A 83 12.23 15.40 -13.91
C VAL A 83 13.11 16.61 -13.55
N LEU A 84 12.47 17.64 -13.04
CA LEU A 84 13.11 18.82 -12.50
C LEU A 84 12.96 18.84 -10.98
N ILE A 85 14.07 18.82 -10.27
CA ILE A 85 14.10 18.96 -8.82
C ILE A 85 14.37 20.43 -8.49
N THR A 86 13.52 21.02 -7.66
CA THR A 86 13.69 22.39 -7.17
C THR A 86 13.86 22.40 -5.67
N LEU A 87 14.86 23.12 -5.19
CA LEU A 87 15.08 23.41 -3.77
C LEU A 87 14.97 24.93 -3.55
N SER A 88 14.09 25.33 -2.65
CA SER A 88 13.95 26.74 -2.27
C SER A 88 14.95 27.14 -1.20
N ASN A 89 15.17 28.45 -1.05
CA ASN A 89 16.07 28.99 -0.03
C ASN A 89 15.61 28.67 1.40
N LYS A 90 14.30 28.52 1.61
CA LYS A 90 13.73 28.09 2.91
C LYS A 90 13.73 26.57 3.12
N GLY A 91 14.36 25.81 2.21
CA GLY A 91 14.51 24.36 2.33
C GLY A 91 13.28 23.55 1.93
N TYR A 92 12.45 24.05 1.02
CA TYR A 92 11.37 23.27 0.42
C TYR A 92 11.85 22.63 -0.87
N ILE A 93 11.65 21.32 -0.97
CA ILE A 93 12.01 20.51 -2.15
C ILE A 93 10.76 19.96 -2.82
N LYS A 94 10.79 19.86 -4.13
CA LYS A 94 9.76 19.21 -4.93
C LYS A 94 10.34 18.68 -6.24
N ARG A 95 9.68 17.67 -6.77
CA ARG A 95 9.87 17.14 -8.11
C ARG A 95 8.76 17.65 -9.02
N LEU A 96 9.14 17.99 -10.24
CA LEU A 96 8.24 18.44 -11.31
C LEU A 96 8.51 17.58 -12.54
N ASP A 97 7.49 17.18 -13.26
CA ASP A 97 7.67 16.52 -14.55
C ASP A 97 8.20 17.56 -15.57
N GLN A 98 9.27 17.19 -16.29
CA GLN A 98 9.85 18.04 -17.31
C GLN A 98 8.86 18.32 -18.45
N ALA A 99 7.94 17.41 -18.75
CA ALA A 99 6.89 17.59 -19.76
C ALA A 99 5.93 18.76 -19.45
N GLU A 100 5.81 19.19 -18.18
CA GLU A 100 5.05 20.39 -17.81
C GLU A 100 5.69 21.70 -18.32
N PHE A 101 6.96 21.68 -18.71
CA PHE A 101 7.71 22.85 -19.20
C PHE A 101 7.84 22.79 -20.71
N THR A 102 6.79 23.18 -21.41
CA THR A 102 6.81 23.32 -22.87
C THR A 102 7.64 24.53 -23.31
N ALA A 103 8.49 24.33 -24.30
CA ALA A 103 9.27 25.42 -24.89
C ALA A 103 8.36 26.53 -25.44
N GLN A 104 8.56 27.76 -24.97
CA GLN A 104 7.75 28.91 -25.35
C GLN A 104 8.13 29.38 -26.76
N LYS A 105 7.17 29.43 -27.68
CA LYS A 105 7.34 30.03 -29.00
C LYS A 105 7.26 31.56 -28.89
N ARG A 106 7.89 32.30 -29.82
CA ARG A 106 7.86 33.76 -29.87
C ARG A 106 6.42 34.30 -29.78
N GLY A 107 6.16 35.20 -28.82
CA GLY A 107 4.86 35.86 -28.62
C GLY A 107 3.90 35.23 -27.61
N GLY A 108 4.29 34.13 -26.95
CA GLY A 108 3.49 33.56 -25.85
C GLY A 108 3.65 34.34 -24.53
N ARG A 109 2.62 34.29 -23.66
CA ARG A 109 2.75 34.74 -22.26
C ARG A 109 3.62 33.72 -21.50
N GLY A 110 4.63 34.22 -20.75
CA GLY A 110 5.47 33.39 -19.90
C GLY A 110 4.65 32.56 -18.93
N VAL A 111 5.06 31.31 -18.74
CA VAL A 111 4.44 30.42 -17.73
C VAL A 111 5.25 30.56 -16.44
N GLN A 112 4.55 30.79 -15.33
CA GLN A 112 5.20 30.86 -14.03
C GLN A 112 5.80 29.46 -13.69
N GLY A 113 7.12 29.39 -13.65
CA GLY A 113 7.85 28.12 -13.52
C GLY A 113 7.71 27.47 -12.15
N THR A 114 7.57 28.26 -11.10
CA THR A 114 7.41 27.75 -9.74
C THR A 114 6.68 28.76 -8.87
N GLY A 115 5.73 28.31 -8.06
CA GLY A 115 5.07 29.11 -7.04
C GLY A 115 5.92 29.13 -5.78
N VAL A 116 6.51 30.28 -5.47
CA VAL A 116 7.14 30.58 -4.18
C VAL A 116 6.37 31.68 -3.51
N LYS A 117 6.29 31.67 -2.18
CA LYS A 117 5.71 32.78 -1.42
C LYS A 117 6.64 34.01 -1.49
N ASP A 118 6.08 35.19 -1.24
CA ASP A 118 6.74 36.50 -1.40
C ASP A 118 8.13 36.67 -0.77
N ASP A 119 8.52 35.77 0.17
CA ASP A 119 9.81 35.76 0.89
C ASP A 119 10.71 34.57 0.57
N ASP A 120 10.43 33.77 -0.46
CA ASP A 120 11.23 32.59 -0.81
C ASP A 120 11.58 32.62 -2.29
N PHE A 121 12.66 31.95 -2.68
CA PHE A 121 13.09 31.84 -4.07
C PHE A 121 13.70 30.46 -4.32
N VAL A 122 13.68 30.01 -5.58
CA VAL A 122 14.35 28.77 -5.98
C VAL A 122 15.84 29.01 -5.92
N ARG A 123 16.51 28.26 -5.07
CA ARG A 123 17.96 28.32 -4.88
C ARG A 123 18.70 27.36 -5.81
N GLU A 124 18.19 26.13 -5.94
CA GLU A 124 18.76 25.09 -6.77
C GLU A 124 17.68 24.52 -7.70
N LEU A 125 18.08 24.28 -8.95
CA LEU A 125 17.28 23.62 -9.98
C LEU A 125 18.16 22.57 -10.64
N VAL A 126 17.76 21.30 -10.52
CA VAL A 126 18.49 20.17 -11.05
C VAL A 126 17.60 19.39 -12.00
N SER A 127 18.06 19.18 -13.26
CA SER A 127 17.42 18.26 -14.19
C SER A 127 18.06 16.89 -14.02
N THR A 128 17.24 15.86 -13.91
CA THR A 128 17.66 14.49 -13.58
C THR A 128 16.61 13.48 -14.03
N SER A 129 16.94 12.20 -14.02
CA SER A 129 15.95 11.12 -14.16
C SER A 129 15.36 10.73 -12.79
N THR A 130 14.17 10.14 -12.80
CA THR A 130 13.59 9.52 -11.60
C THR A 130 14.52 8.49 -10.98
N HIS A 131 15.33 7.79 -11.77
CA HIS A 131 16.23 6.71 -11.34
C HIS A 131 17.64 7.17 -10.95
N ASP A 132 18.01 8.41 -11.27
CA ASP A 132 19.32 8.96 -10.92
C ASP A 132 19.48 9.18 -9.42
N HIS A 133 20.73 9.19 -8.98
CA HIS A 133 21.08 9.53 -7.62
C HIS A 133 21.30 11.03 -7.45
N LEU A 134 20.72 11.59 -6.41
CA LEU A 134 20.93 12.96 -5.97
C LEU A 134 21.75 12.98 -4.69
N LEU A 135 22.86 13.65 -4.72
CA LEU A 135 23.75 13.86 -3.57
C LEU A 135 23.55 15.25 -2.99
N PHE A 136 23.11 15.30 -1.75
CA PHE A 136 22.86 16.54 -1.00
C PHE A 136 24.01 16.82 -0.07
N PHE A 137 24.76 17.86 -0.33
CA PHE A 137 25.91 18.29 0.50
C PHE A 137 25.43 19.33 1.52
N THR A 138 25.86 19.17 2.78
CA THR A 138 25.46 20.05 3.87
C THR A 138 26.60 20.94 4.35
N ASN A 139 26.23 22.02 5.06
CA ASN A 139 27.19 22.94 5.71
C ASN A 139 28.03 22.27 6.82
N LYS A 140 27.60 21.07 7.29
CA LYS A 140 28.36 20.27 8.28
C LYS A 140 29.28 19.23 7.63
N GLY A 141 29.44 19.24 6.29
CA GLY A 141 30.28 18.30 5.56
C GLY A 141 29.70 16.89 5.45
N ARG A 142 28.41 16.74 5.65
CA ARG A 142 27.69 15.48 5.41
C ARG A 142 27.15 15.43 4.00
N VAL A 143 26.99 14.20 3.49
CA VAL A 143 26.37 13.92 2.20
C VAL A 143 25.21 12.94 2.41
N TYR A 144 24.04 13.31 1.94
CA TYR A 144 22.87 12.44 1.89
C TYR A 144 22.61 12.05 0.45
N ARG A 145 22.13 10.83 0.24
CA ARG A 145 21.79 10.31 -1.09
C ARG A 145 20.30 9.93 -1.12
N LEU A 146 19.61 10.39 -2.15
CA LEU A 146 18.25 9.97 -2.50
C LEU A 146 18.20 9.65 -3.98
N LYS A 147 17.23 8.84 -4.37
CA LYS A 147 16.83 8.66 -5.76
C LYS A 147 15.85 9.78 -6.18
N GLY A 148 15.82 10.10 -7.48
CA GLY A 148 14.90 11.12 -8.00
C GLY A 148 13.45 10.84 -7.66
N TYR A 149 13.01 9.57 -7.72
CA TYR A 149 11.64 9.16 -7.41
C TYR A 149 11.27 9.27 -5.93
N GLU A 150 12.23 9.26 -4.99
CA GLU A 150 11.97 9.42 -3.55
C GLU A 150 11.53 10.85 -3.20
N ILE A 151 11.79 11.81 -4.10
CA ILE A 151 11.34 13.19 -3.93
C ILE A 151 9.89 13.29 -4.40
N PRO A 152 8.95 13.70 -3.54
CA PRO A 152 7.55 13.74 -3.89
C PRO A 152 7.26 14.76 -5.00
N GLU A 153 6.34 14.36 -5.88
CA GLU A 153 5.87 15.19 -6.97
C GLU A 153 4.85 16.21 -6.50
N TYR A 154 5.00 17.43 -6.95
CA TYR A 154 4.08 18.53 -6.66
C TYR A 154 3.84 19.38 -7.91
N GLY A 155 2.67 19.95 -8.04
CA GLY A 155 2.39 20.90 -9.12
C GLY A 155 3.26 22.16 -9.03
N ARG A 156 3.37 22.90 -10.15
CA ARG A 156 4.22 24.10 -10.28
C ARG A 156 3.97 25.15 -9.21
N THR A 157 2.72 25.38 -8.84
CA THR A 157 2.31 26.41 -7.86
C THR A 157 2.44 25.94 -6.41
N ALA A 158 2.65 24.65 -6.17
CA ALA A 158 2.79 24.11 -4.83
C ALA A 158 4.16 24.45 -4.23
N LYS A 159 4.20 24.61 -2.91
CA LYS A 159 5.40 24.96 -2.15
C LYS A 159 6.43 23.82 -2.09
N GLY A 160 5.96 22.57 -2.16
CA GLY A 160 6.79 21.38 -1.95
C GLY A 160 6.86 20.93 -0.49
N LEU A 161 7.72 19.95 -0.20
CA LEU A 161 7.93 19.36 1.11
C LEU A 161 9.18 19.95 1.78
N PRO A 162 9.16 20.25 3.11
CA PRO A 162 10.39 20.60 3.82
C PRO A 162 11.42 19.47 3.73
N ILE A 163 12.64 19.78 3.32
CA ILE A 163 13.71 18.79 3.11
C ILE A 163 14.07 18.01 4.38
N VAL A 164 13.86 18.60 5.55
CA VAL A 164 14.04 17.94 6.85
C VAL A 164 13.12 16.74 7.07
N ASN A 165 12.03 16.65 6.31
CA ASN A 165 11.12 15.49 6.35
C ASN A 165 11.63 14.31 5.49
N LEU A 166 12.53 14.56 4.54
CA LEU A 166 13.16 13.54 3.70
C LEU A 166 14.53 13.14 4.25
N LEU A 167 15.31 14.11 4.69
CA LEU A 167 16.65 13.90 5.21
C LEU A 167 16.68 14.16 6.71
N LYS A 168 17.33 13.28 7.46
CA LYS A 168 17.53 13.45 8.91
C LYS A 168 18.64 14.48 9.16
N LEU A 169 18.31 15.75 8.95
CA LEU A 169 19.22 16.86 9.20
C LEU A 169 19.30 17.17 10.70
N ASP A 170 20.50 17.46 11.17
CA ASP A 170 20.72 17.92 12.55
C ASP A 170 20.30 19.38 12.72
N GLU A 171 20.18 19.83 13.96
CA GLU A 171 19.91 21.23 14.27
C GLU A 171 20.98 22.15 13.69
N GLY A 172 20.57 23.17 12.95
CA GLY A 172 21.46 24.11 12.24
C GLY A 172 22.16 23.52 11.00
N GLU A 173 21.79 22.31 10.58
CA GLU A 173 22.26 21.73 9.32
C GLU A 173 21.39 22.19 8.14
N SER A 174 22.03 22.60 7.05
CA SER A 174 21.36 23.09 5.84
C SER A 174 22.05 22.54 4.59
N ILE A 175 21.25 22.27 3.54
CA ILE A 175 21.78 21.86 2.26
C ILE A 175 22.51 23.03 1.60
N GLN A 176 23.72 22.77 1.12
CA GLN A 176 24.52 23.76 0.40
C GLN A 176 24.41 23.60 -1.10
N THR A 177 24.45 22.38 -1.61
CA THR A 177 24.29 22.08 -3.05
C THR A 177 23.76 20.67 -3.25
N ILE A 178 23.22 20.46 -4.45
CA ILE A 178 22.70 19.17 -4.93
C ILE A 178 23.50 18.80 -6.18
N ILE A 179 24.02 17.58 -6.25
CA ILE A 179 24.69 17.05 -7.43
C ILE A 179 23.92 15.84 -7.92
N ASN A 180 23.63 15.85 -9.21
CA ASN A 180 23.09 14.68 -9.92
C ASN A 180 24.24 13.72 -10.24
N VAL A 181 24.00 12.43 -10.01
CA VAL A 181 24.86 11.32 -10.42
C VAL A 181 24.02 10.37 -11.24
N GLU A 182 24.26 10.36 -12.55
CA GLU A 182 23.58 9.46 -13.46
C GLU A 182 23.83 8.00 -13.06
N GLN A 183 22.79 7.18 -13.13
CA GLN A 183 22.93 5.76 -12.90
C GLN A 183 23.64 5.16 -14.12
N ASP A 184 24.77 4.45 -13.91
CA ASP A 184 25.49 3.77 -14.97
C ASP A 184 24.57 2.72 -15.62
N ARG A 185 24.20 2.95 -16.88
CA ARG A 185 23.42 2.02 -17.67
C ARG A 185 24.37 0.97 -18.23
N SER A 186 24.57 -0.12 -17.50
CA SER A 186 25.33 -1.29 -17.94
C SER A 186 24.48 -2.17 -18.83
#